data_08ba36e6cbb006a6e72e1c517cd7e218
#
_entry.id   08ba36e6cbb006a6e72e1c517cd7e218
#
_cell.length_a   1.000
_cell.length_b   1.000
_cell.length_c   1.000
_cell.angle_alpha   90.00
_cell.angle_beta   90.00
_cell.angle_gamma   90.00
#
_symmetry.space_group_name_H-M   'P 1'
#
loop_
_entity.id
_entity.type
_entity.pdbx_description
1 polymer ?
#
loop_
_entity_poly.entity_id
_entity_poly.type
_entity_poly.pdbx_seq_one_letter_code
_entity_poly.pdbx_strand_id
1 'polypeptide(L)'
;MTVPVGARKVFTDGACSGNPGPGGWAWALSTTEYAAGHEAASTNQRMEIRAALEAVRANDGPLLVVSDSTYVVNCFRDAWHTGWLERGWLTSAKKPVANRDLWEPLVALVIERGNVAFQWVKGHSGHEMNDFVDALAVAACFPGAP
;
A
#
# COMPACT_ATOMS: atom_id res chain seq x y z
N MET A 1 -2.52 16.97 1.95
CA MET A 1 -2.68 16.26 0.66
C MET A 1 -4.12 16.43 0.19
N THR A 2 -4.29 16.98 -0.97
CA THR A 2 -5.63 17.25 -1.53
C THR A 2 -6.17 16.01 -2.23
N VAL A 3 -7.42 15.65 -1.93
CA VAL A 3 -8.09 14.53 -2.62
C VAL A 3 -8.46 14.98 -4.04
N PRO A 4 -8.06 14.25 -5.08
CA PRO A 4 -8.40 14.61 -6.46
C PRO A 4 -9.91 14.58 -6.70
N VAL A 5 -10.39 15.50 -7.55
CA VAL A 5 -11.80 15.52 -7.93
C VAL A 5 -12.16 14.23 -8.65
N GLY A 6 -13.29 13.63 -8.26
CA GLY A 6 -13.75 12.36 -8.85
C GLY A 6 -12.97 11.13 -8.42
N ALA A 7 -12.15 11.24 -7.37
CA ALA A 7 -11.33 10.12 -6.91
C ALA A 7 -12.19 8.97 -6.41
N ARG A 8 -11.87 7.76 -6.89
CA ARG A 8 -12.44 6.52 -6.33
C ARG A 8 -11.62 6.11 -5.14
N LYS A 9 -12.27 5.63 -4.09
CA LYS A 9 -11.57 5.07 -2.93
C LYS A 9 -11.14 3.65 -3.25
N VAL A 10 -9.87 3.36 -3.07
CA VAL A 10 -9.34 1.99 -3.11
C VAL A 10 -8.76 1.67 -1.73
N PHE A 11 -9.28 0.63 -1.11
CA PHE A 11 -8.85 0.17 0.21
C PHE A 11 -7.74 -0.84 0.03
N THR A 12 -6.68 -0.72 0.83
CA THR A 12 -5.50 -1.58 0.71
C THR A 12 -5.09 -2.11 2.07
N ASP A 13 -4.54 -3.31 2.10
CA ASP A 13 -3.93 -3.87 3.30
C ASP A 13 -2.87 -4.90 2.95
N GLY A 14 -1.95 -5.11 3.87
CA GLY A 14 -0.91 -6.10 3.79
C GLY A 14 -0.85 -6.90 5.09
N ALA A 15 -0.52 -8.17 4.99
CA ALA A 15 -0.41 -9.08 6.11
C ALA A 15 0.82 -9.96 5.96
N CYS A 16 1.32 -10.44 7.08
CA CYS A 16 2.45 -11.36 7.09
C CYS A 16 2.26 -12.36 8.23
N SER A 17 2.39 -13.65 7.93
CA SER A 17 2.35 -14.70 8.95
C SER A 17 3.75 -14.91 9.48
N GLY A 18 4.04 -14.30 10.65
CA GLY A 18 5.41 -14.08 11.11
C GLY A 18 5.99 -12.83 10.45
N ASN A 19 7.10 -12.33 10.94
CA ASN A 19 7.70 -11.10 10.40
C ASN A 19 9.23 -11.20 10.52
N PRO A 20 9.94 -11.84 9.55
CA PRO A 20 9.48 -12.26 8.22
C PRO A 20 8.68 -13.57 8.20
N GLY A 21 7.96 -13.78 7.11
CA GLY A 21 7.18 -14.99 6.86
C GLY A 21 6.35 -14.87 5.59
N PRO A 22 5.43 -15.85 5.32
CA PRO A 22 4.54 -15.73 4.17
C PRO A 22 3.70 -14.47 4.24
N GLY A 23 3.66 -13.71 3.15
CA GLY A 23 2.97 -12.44 3.06
C GLY A 23 1.80 -12.47 2.10
N GLY A 24 0.80 -11.62 2.37
CA GLY A 24 -0.34 -11.38 1.51
C GLY A 24 -0.63 -9.91 1.39
N TRP A 25 -1.14 -9.49 0.24
CA TRP A 25 -1.58 -8.12 -0.01
C TRP A 25 -2.93 -8.14 -0.68
N ALA A 26 -3.70 -7.08 -0.50
CA ALA A 26 -5.01 -6.95 -1.14
C ALA A 26 -5.36 -5.49 -1.38
N TRP A 27 -6.16 -5.26 -2.41
CA TRP A 27 -6.84 -3.99 -2.63
C TRP A 27 -8.29 -4.25 -3.03
N ALA A 28 -9.19 -3.32 -2.73
CA ALA A 28 -10.59 -3.42 -3.08
C ALA A 28 -11.19 -2.04 -3.35
N LEU A 29 -11.95 -1.93 -4.43
CA LEU A 29 -12.84 -0.79 -4.67
C LEU A 29 -14.18 -1.05 -3.99
N SER A 30 -14.61 -2.31 -3.96
CA SER A 30 -15.84 -2.77 -3.35
C SER A 30 -15.71 -4.25 -3.00
N THR A 31 -16.74 -4.85 -2.44
CA THR A 31 -16.76 -6.29 -2.13
C THR A 31 -16.86 -7.17 -3.38
N THR A 32 -17.01 -6.57 -4.57
CA THR A 32 -17.07 -7.28 -5.85
C THR A 32 -15.95 -6.90 -6.81
N GLU A 33 -15.15 -5.87 -6.49
CA GLU A 33 -14.01 -5.45 -7.30
C GLU A 33 -12.76 -5.37 -6.42
N TYR A 34 -11.97 -6.44 -6.44
CA TYR A 34 -10.78 -6.55 -5.60
C TYR A 34 -9.76 -7.50 -6.21
N ALA A 35 -8.56 -7.48 -5.67
CA ALA A 35 -7.52 -8.46 -5.98
C ALA A 35 -6.65 -8.68 -4.75
N ALA A 36 -6.00 -9.83 -4.72
CA ALA A 36 -5.07 -10.19 -3.67
C ALA A 36 -3.92 -10.99 -4.26
N GLY A 37 -2.79 -11.02 -3.57
CA GLY A 37 -1.62 -11.75 -4.00
C GLY A 37 -0.75 -12.16 -2.83
N HIS A 38 0.33 -12.89 -3.13
CA HIS A 38 1.16 -13.59 -2.16
C HIS A 38 2.65 -13.37 -2.41
N GLU A 39 3.43 -13.32 -1.34
CA GLU A 39 4.88 -13.47 -1.39
C GLU A 39 5.28 -14.57 -0.40
N ALA A 40 6.17 -15.48 -0.84
CA ALA A 40 6.56 -16.64 -0.03
C ALA A 40 7.26 -16.24 1.28
N ALA A 41 8.06 -15.17 1.25
CA ALA A 41 8.77 -14.65 2.40
C ALA A 41 8.79 -13.13 2.32
N SER A 42 8.21 -12.45 3.31
CA SER A 42 8.04 -11.01 3.28
C SER A 42 7.96 -10.44 4.70
N THR A 43 7.54 -9.20 4.81
CA THR A 43 7.28 -8.50 6.08
C THR A 43 5.96 -7.74 5.96
N ASN A 44 5.38 -7.36 7.09
CA ASN A 44 4.18 -6.53 7.11
C ASN A 44 4.37 -5.25 6.29
N GLN A 45 5.47 -4.54 6.52
CA GLN A 45 5.72 -3.28 5.81
C GLN A 45 5.80 -3.48 4.30
N ARG A 46 6.47 -4.53 3.85
CA ARG A 46 6.57 -4.84 2.42
C ARG A 46 5.19 -5.09 1.81
N MET A 47 4.35 -5.85 2.51
CA MET A 47 3.01 -6.18 2.00
C MET A 47 2.09 -4.96 1.98
N GLU A 48 2.23 -4.04 2.92
CA GLU A 48 1.51 -2.78 2.91
C GLU A 48 1.89 -1.91 1.70
N ILE A 49 3.18 -1.81 1.39
CA ILE A 49 3.64 -1.09 0.19
C ILE A 49 3.15 -1.80 -1.07
N ARG A 50 3.26 -3.13 -1.11
CA ARG A 50 2.84 -3.93 -2.27
C ARG A 50 1.36 -3.78 -2.55
N ALA A 51 0.52 -3.74 -1.52
CA ALA A 51 -0.92 -3.53 -1.67
C ALA A 51 -1.21 -2.19 -2.35
N ALA A 52 -0.57 -1.12 -1.89
CA ALA A 52 -0.72 0.21 -2.49
C ALA A 52 -0.22 0.24 -3.93
N LEU A 53 0.93 -0.37 -4.20
CA LEU A 53 1.51 -0.44 -5.55
C LEU A 53 0.57 -1.15 -6.52
N GLU A 54 0.06 -2.31 -6.15
CA GLU A 54 -0.84 -3.08 -7.00
C GLU A 54 -2.18 -2.38 -7.20
N ALA A 55 -2.68 -1.69 -6.16
CA ALA A 55 -3.90 -0.90 -6.26
C ALA A 55 -3.76 0.23 -7.29
N VAL A 56 -2.66 0.95 -7.26
CA VAL A 56 -2.42 2.06 -8.20
C VAL A 56 -2.19 1.53 -9.61
N ARG A 57 -1.47 0.42 -9.77
CA ARG A 57 -1.26 -0.21 -11.08
C ARG A 57 -2.55 -0.68 -11.73
N ALA A 58 -3.47 -1.23 -10.94
CA ALA A 58 -4.69 -1.87 -11.45
C ALA A 58 -5.83 -0.90 -11.73
N ASN A 59 -5.79 0.31 -11.19
CA ASN A 59 -6.91 1.23 -11.23
C ASN A 59 -6.50 2.58 -11.82
N ASP A 60 -7.03 2.89 -13.00
CA ASP A 60 -6.76 4.14 -13.68
C ASP A 60 -7.61 5.29 -13.11
N GLY A 61 -7.22 6.52 -13.45
CA GLY A 61 -7.96 7.71 -13.05
C GLY A 61 -7.63 8.18 -11.64
N PRO A 62 -8.34 9.20 -11.16
CA PRO A 62 -8.11 9.75 -9.82
C PRO A 62 -8.40 8.71 -8.74
N LEU A 63 -7.48 8.56 -7.79
CA LEU A 63 -7.59 7.59 -6.70
C LEU A 63 -7.34 8.23 -5.34
N LEU A 64 -8.08 7.73 -4.34
CA LEU A 64 -7.76 7.93 -2.93
C LEU A 64 -7.45 6.55 -2.35
N VAL A 65 -6.19 6.30 -2.05
CA VAL A 65 -5.74 5.05 -1.41
C VAL A 65 -6.00 5.16 0.08
N VAL A 66 -6.84 4.28 0.60
CA VAL A 66 -7.22 4.24 2.02
C VAL A 66 -6.52 3.06 2.67
N SER A 67 -5.66 3.33 3.65
CA SER A 67 -4.82 2.33 4.30
C SER A 67 -4.76 2.56 5.81
N ASP A 68 -4.63 1.49 6.57
CA ASP A 68 -4.36 1.58 8.01
C ASP A 68 -2.85 1.61 8.31
N SER A 69 -2.01 1.56 7.30
CA SER A 69 -0.56 1.65 7.45
C SER A 69 -0.10 3.11 7.51
N THR A 70 0.32 3.58 8.68
CA THR A 70 0.94 4.90 8.81
C THR A 70 2.23 5.00 8.02
N TYR A 71 2.97 3.90 7.89
CA TYR A 71 4.20 3.83 7.12
C TYR A 71 3.98 4.19 5.64
N VAL A 72 2.94 3.63 5.03
CA VAL A 72 2.62 3.93 3.62
C VAL A 72 2.05 5.34 3.48
N VAL A 73 1.07 5.70 4.30
CA VAL A 73 0.39 6.99 4.18
C VAL A 73 1.32 8.14 4.47
N ASN A 74 2.16 8.03 5.51
CA ASN A 74 3.07 9.11 5.91
C ASN A 74 4.17 9.36 4.87
N CYS A 75 4.56 8.35 4.10
CA CYS A 75 5.53 8.55 3.02
C CYS A 75 5.09 9.68 2.08
N PHE A 76 3.80 9.69 1.74
CA PHE A 76 3.26 10.69 0.83
C PHE A 76 2.74 11.94 1.55
N ARG A 77 2.11 11.77 2.70
CA ARG A 77 1.60 12.89 3.49
C ARG A 77 2.73 13.78 3.99
N ASP A 78 3.82 13.19 4.48
CA ASP A 78 4.95 13.91 5.03
C ASP A 78 6.09 14.09 4.02
N ALA A 79 5.85 13.70 2.77
CA ALA A 79 6.78 13.88 1.65
C ALA A 79 8.16 13.24 1.86
N TRP A 80 8.23 12.06 2.49
CA TRP A 80 9.50 11.33 2.63
C TRP A 80 10.13 11.04 1.28
N HIS A 81 9.29 10.69 0.29
CA HIS A 81 9.74 10.35 -1.06
C HIS A 81 10.49 11.50 -1.74
N THR A 82 10.15 12.76 -1.46
CA THR A 82 10.84 13.92 -2.01
C THR A 82 12.30 13.94 -1.57
N GLY A 83 12.55 13.74 -0.28
CA GLY A 83 13.91 13.67 0.25
C GLY A 83 14.69 12.46 -0.28
N TRP A 84 14.03 11.31 -0.43
CA TRP A 84 14.66 10.13 -1.00
C TRP A 84 15.13 10.37 -2.44
N LEU A 85 14.29 10.99 -3.25
CA LEU A 85 14.64 11.31 -4.64
C LEU A 85 15.81 12.29 -4.71
N GLU A 86 15.79 13.33 -3.87
CA GLU A 86 16.88 14.31 -3.81
C GLU A 86 18.22 13.70 -3.40
N ARG A 87 18.18 12.71 -2.51
CA ARG A 87 19.38 12.05 -1.98
C ARG A 87 19.78 10.76 -2.73
N GLY A 88 19.11 10.46 -3.84
CA GLY A 88 19.41 9.25 -4.60
C GLY A 88 19.02 7.96 -3.88
N TRP A 89 17.83 7.95 -3.25
CA TRP A 89 17.27 6.83 -2.48
C TRP A 89 18.06 6.51 -1.21
N LEU A 90 18.53 7.57 -0.57
CA LEU A 90 19.13 7.48 0.75
C LEU A 90 18.24 8.17 1.78
N THR A 91 18.26 7.66 3.01
CA THR A 91 17.60 8.32 4.14
C THR A 91 18.36 9.59 4.53
N SER A 92 17.78 10.40 5.43
CA SER A 92 18.47 11.58 5.96
C SER A 92 19.78 11.21 6.67
N ALA A 93 19.89 9.98 7.19
CA ALA A 93 21.13 9.44 7.79
C ALA A 93 22.08 8.84 6.74
N LYS A 94 21.83 9.05 5.45
CA LYS A 94 22.64 8.55 4.32
C LYS A 94 22.71 7.03 4.24
N LYS A 95 21.68 6.35 4.73
CA LYS A 95 21.54 4.88 4.61
C LYS A 95 20.58 4.57 3.46
N PRO A 96 20.74 3.40 2.79
CA PRO A 96 19.80 3.00 1.75
C PRO A 96 18.37 2.94 2.29
N VAL A 97 17.41 3.43 1.49
CA VAL A 97 15.99 3.36 1.84
C VAL A 97 15.54 1.90 1.86
N ALA A 98 14.98 1.46 2.97
CA ALA A 98 14.45 0.10 3.11
C ALA A 98 13.29 -0.12 2.15
N ASN A 99 13.19 -1.32 1.60
CA ASN A 99 12.10 -1.71 0.68
C ASN A 99 12.05 -0.86 -0.60
N ARG A 100 13.19 -0.36 -1.05
CA ARG A 100 13.29 0.47 -2.25
C ARG A 100 12.69 -0.20 -3.48
N ASP A 101 12.83 -1.52 -3.60
CA ASP A 101 12.31 -2.30 -4.72
C ASP A 101 10.79 -2.15 -4.88
N LEU A 102 10.07 -1.87 -3.78
CA LEU A 102 8.63 -1.62 -3.79
C LEU A 102 8.30 -0.12 -3.77
N TRP A 103 9.06 0.67 -2.98
CA TRP A 103 8.85 2.11 -2.90
C TRP A 103 9.11 2.83 -4.22
N GLU A 104 10.18 2.47 -4.90
CA GLU A 104 10.59 3.18 -6.12
C GLU A 104 9.51 3.14 -7.21
N PRO A 105 8.94 1.97 -7.58
CA PRO A 105 7.87 1.93 -8.57
C PRO A 105 6.58 2.61 -8.08
N LEU A 106 6.25 2.52 -6.79
CA LEU A 106 5.06 3.20 -6.26
C LEU A 106 5.21 4.72 -6.33
N VAL A 107 6.35 5.24 -5.87
CA VAL A 107 6.63 6.68 -5.90
C VAL A 107 6.61 7.20 -7.35
N ALA A 108 7.21 6.46 -8.27
CA ALA A 108 7.23 6.84 -9.69
C ALA A 108 5.82 6.93 -10.27
N LEU A 109 4.95 5.96 -9.98
CA LEU A 109 3.57 5.97 -10.43
C LEU A 109 2.76 7.14 -9.84
N VAL A 110 2.91 7.40 -8.56
CA VAL A 110 2.18 8.48 -7.88
C VAL A 110 2.57 9.83 -8.48
N ILE A 111 3.86 10.05 -8.71
CA ILE A 111 4.35 11.29 -9.32
C ILE A 111 3.87 11.42 -10.76
N GLU A 112 4.04 10.38 -11.56
CA GLU A 112 3.65 10.40 -12.97
C GLU A 112 2.15 10.67 -13.13
N ARG A 113 1.31 10.02 -12.33
CA ARG A 113 -0.14 10.16 -12.43
C ARG A 113 -0.64 11.50 -11.91
N GLY A 114 -0.05 12.03 -10.85
CA GLY A 114 -0.41 13.34 -10.28
C GLY A 114 -1.82 13.43 -9.69
N ASN A 115 -2.56 12.33 -9.66
CA ASN A 115 -3.95 12.29 -9.21
C ASN A 115 -4.22 11.14 -8.22
N VAL A 116 -3.21 10.78 -7.44
CA VAL A 116 -3.29 9.74 -6.41
C VAL A 116 -3.02 10.38 -5.05
N ALA A 117 -3.97 10.26 -4.13
CA ALA A 117 -3.83 10.74 -2.76
C ALA A 117 -3.98 9.56 -1.79
N PHE A 118 -3.56 9.76 -0.56
CA PHE A 118 -3.55 8.73 0.48
C PHE A 118 -4.29 9.21 1.73
N GLN A 119 -5.07 8.32 2.33
CA GLN A 119 -5.81 8.59 3.56
C GLN A 119 -5.57 7.45 4.55
N TRP A 120 -5.22 7.82 5.78
CA TRP A 120 -5.08 6.85 6.86
C TRP A 120 -6.43 6.60 7.52
N VAL A 121 -6.69 5.32 7.87
CA VAL A 121 -7.80 4.92 8.72
C VAL A 121 -7.24 4.02 9.81
N LYS A 122 -7.88 4.04 10.99
CA LYS A 122 -7.47 3.17 12.08
C LYS A 122 -7.89 1.73 11.78
N GLY A 123 -6.95 0.79 11.86
CA GLY A 123 -7.23 -0.63 11.69
C GLY A 123 -8.06 -1.18 12.85
N HIS A 124 -8.85 -2.21 12.58
CA HIS A 124 -9.69 -2.91 13.56
C HIS A 124 -10.63 -1.98 14.34
N SER A 125 -11.13 -0.93 13.68
CA SER A 125 -12.03 0.07 14.30
C SER A 125 -13.48 -0.05 13.84
N GLY A 126 -13.85 -1.19 13.21
CA GLY A 126 -15.19 -1.40 12.66
C GLY A 126 -15.39 -0.81 11.27
N HIS A 127 -14.33 -0.39 10.60
CA HIS A 127 -14.39 0.11 9.23
C HIS A 127 -14.55 -1.08 8.28
N GLU A 128 -15.74 -1.21 7.69
CA GLU A 128 -16.14 -2.40 6.91
C GLU A 128 -15.16 -2.74 5.79
N MET A 129 -14.79 -1.78 4.95
CA MET A 129 -13.89 -2.03 3.82
C MET A 129 -12.45 -2.28 4.27
N ASN A 130 -12.02 -1.64 5.34
CA ASN A 130 -10.70 -1.92 5.90
C ASN A 130 -10.62 -3.36 6.42
N ASP A 131 -11.68 -3.81 7.11
CA ASP A 131 -11.78 -5.19 7.60
C ASP A 131 -11.86 -6.20 6.45
N PHE A 132 -12.52 -5.84 5.36
CA PHE A 132 -12.63 -6.67 4.17
C PHE A 132 -11.26 -6.93 3.52
N VAL A 133 -10.48 -5.89 3.28
CA VAL A 133 -9.14 -6.05 2.69
C VAL A 133 -8.16 -6.71 3.65
N ASP A 134 -8.31 -6.49 4.96
CA ASP A 134 -7.51 -7.19 5.96
C ASP A 134 -7.73 -8.70 5.85
N ALA A 135 -8.98 -9.15 5.79
CA ALA A 135 -9.30 -10.55 5.64
C ALA A 135 -8.75 -11.15 4.34
N LEU A 136 -8.83 -10.40 3.23
CA LEU A 136 -8.26 -10.82 1.95
C LEU A 136 -6.74 -10.99 2.02
N ALA A 137 -6.05 -10.03 2.63
CA ALA A 137 -4.60 -10.06 2.77
C ALA A 137 -4.14 -11.21 3.66
N VAL A 138 -4.82 -11.44 4.78
CA VAL A 138 -4.53 -12.56 5.70
C VAL A 138 -4.72 -13.90 4.95
N ALA A 139 -5.82 -14.07 4.23
CA ALA A 139 -6.07 -15.28 3.46
C ALA A 139 -5.01 -15.49 2.36
N ALA A 140 -4.52 -14.42 1.76
CA ALA A 140 -3.51 -14.47 0.71
C ALA A 140 -2.13 -14.92 1.21
N CYS A 141 -1.86 -14.86 2.51
CA CYS A 141 -0.60 -15.37 3.08
C CYS A 141 -0.42 -16.87 2.78
N PHE A 142 -1.51 -17.60 2.63
CA PHE A 142 -1.50 -19.05 2.40
C PHE A 142 -2.37 -19.39 1.18
N PRO A 143 -1.90 -19.07 -0.05
CA PRO A 143 -2.68 -19.35 -1.24
C PRO A 143 -2.85 -20.85 -1.43
N GLY A 144 -4.06 -21.28 -1.81
CA GLY A 144 -4.39 -22.69 -1.99
C GLY A 144 -4.77 -23.43 -0.71
N ALA A 145 -4.82 -22.74 0.44
CA ALA A 145 -5.35 -23.33 1.66
C ALA A 145 -6.87 -23.53 1.51
N PRO A 146 -7.42 -24.68 1.98
CA PRO A 146 -8.86 -24.93 1.91
C PRO A 146 -9.68 -24.03 2.81
#